data_12290f58b452b864f6eb16e970554289
#
_entry.id   12290f58b452b864f6eb16e970554289
#
_cell.length_a   1.000
_cell.length_b   1.000
_cell.length_c   1.000
_cell.angle_alpha   90.00
_cell.angle_beta   90.00
_cell.angle_gamma   90.00
#
_symmetry.space_group_name_H-M   'P 1'
#
loop_
_entity.id
_entity.type
_entity.pdbx_description
1 polymer ?
#
loop_
_entity_poly.entity_id
_entity_poly.type
_entity_poly.pdbx_seq_one_letter_code
_entity_poly.pdbx_strand_id
1 'polypeptide(L)'
;MTKVRPGLIWFILTIAFGLTACAQSSDCFREDVFCAGLVTDALGIEDHGTNQNTWAGLQEAKANSLIDQADYIESMDTRDYEKNIAYFVQKGYDVIITTGIGLRDETLRSADLNLDTVFVGINQPDEEPRLNFISITFPEDQMGFLAGALAARVSKTQTVGAVCETSGIDSVWRYCEGFRAGALFTNQQIGQNAKILVVYRENGDRESLFIDDAWGYDTAQELIQRGADVIFAAGGATGQGALRAAAEAEIKSIGTERDQGAVLAGLGSGVVTSILGNANFEIQQTLRLLDDENLNESKSGQIKYVPLVQIFPESLTREMDTLLLALSIGEVETGVPFEKP
;
A
#
# COMPACT_ATOMS: atom_id res chain seq x y z
N MET A 1 75.65 -12.88 -46.81
CA MET A 1 75.51 -13.97 -45.84
C MET A 1 75.27 -13.33 -44.47
N THR A 2 74.05 -13.19 -44.06
CA THR A 2 73.65 -12.70 -42.75
C THR A 2 72.48 -13.54 -42.23
N LYS A 3 72.75 -14.30 -41.19
CA LYS A 3 71.79 -15.22 -40.55
C LYS A 3 70.82 -14.39 -39.69
N VAL A 4 69.53 -14.53 -39.98
CA VAL A 4 68.44 -14.04 -39.13
C VAL A 4 68.12 -15.10 -38.06
N ARG A 5 68.12 -14.67 -36.78
CA ARG A 5 67.70 -15.48 -35.61
C ARG A 5 66.20 -15.28 -35.41
N PRO A 6 65.40 -16.33 -35.21
CA PRO A 6 63.98 -16.17 -34.85
C PRO A 6 63.83 -15.81 -33.37
N GLY A 7 63.13 -14.70 -33.11
CA GLY A 7 62.76 -14.29 -31.79
C GLY A 7 61.60 -15.14 -31.23
N LEU A 8 61.79 -15.62 -30.04
CA LEU A 8 60.86 -16.41 -29.27
C LEU A 8 59.75 -15.46 -28.71
N ILE A 9 58.55 -15.52 -29.27
CA ILE A 9 57.36 -14.78 -28.74
C ILE A 9 56.80 -15.57 -27.57
N TRP A 10 57.00 -15.05 -26.39
CA TRP A 10 56.30 -15.53 -25.16
C TRP A 10 54.87 -15.08 -25.18
N PHE A 11 53.95 -16.02 -25.38
CA PHE A 11 52.50 -15.80 -25.21
C PHE A 11 52.20 -15.93 -23.68
N ILE A 12 52.00 -14.81 -23.00
CA ILE A 12 51.53 -14.80 -21.62
C ILE A 12 50.00 -14.96 -21.68
N LEU A 13 49.51 -16.18 -21.45
CA LEU A 13 48.13 -16.51 -21.31
C LEU A 13 47.67 -16.09 -19.91
N THR A 14 47.16 -14.88 -19.74
CA THR A 14 46.45 -14.44 -18.49
C THR A 14 45.12 -15.14 -18.43
N ILE A 15 45.04 -16.19 -17.58
CA ILE A 15 43.77 -16.81 -17.20
C ILE A 15 43.13 -15.84 -16.21
N ALA A 16 42.15 -15.07 -16.68
CA ALA A 16 41.22 -14.34 -15.85
C ALA A 16 40.29 -15.35 -15.16
N PHE A 17 40.58 -15.72 -13.94
CA PHE A 17 39.63 -16.39 -13.06
C PHE A 17 38.50 -15.38 -12.79
N GLY A 18 37.41 -15.47 -13.55
CA GLY A 18 36.16 -14.84 -13.20
C GLY A 18 35.66 -15.48 -11.90
N LEU A 19 35.82 -14.79 -10.79
CA LEU A 19 35.07 -15.06 -9.57
C LEU A 19 33.60 -14.78 -9.88
N THR A 20 32.89 -15.77 -10.40
CA THR A 20 31.45 -15.81 -10.25
C THR A 20 31.19 -16.05 -8.76
N ALA A 21 31.01 -14.96 -8.01
CA ALA A 21 30.35 -15.03 -6.72
C ALA A 21 28.93 -15.55 -7.01
N CYS A 22 28.73 -16.85 -6.94
CA CYS A 22 27.41 -17.39 -6.69
C CYS A 22 26.98 -16.73 -5.36
N ALA A 23 26.02 -15.84 -5.40
CA ALA A 23 25.30 -15.45 -4.21
C ALA A 23 24.70 -16.75 -3.65
N GLN A 24 25.36 -17.30 -2.65
CA GLN A 24 24.88 -18.47 -1.96
C GLN A 24 23.61 -18.01 -1.23
N SER A 25 22.46 -18.54 -1.57
CA SER A 25 21.23 -18.27 -0.82
C SER A 25 21.51 -18.66 0.63
N SER A 26 21.25 -17.75 1.56
CA SER A 26 21.41 -18.02 2.97
C SER A 26 20.58 -19.25 3.34
N ASP A 27 21.13 -20.13 4.19
CA ASP A 27 20.41 -21.28 4.71
C ASP A 27 19.56 -20.81 5.90
N CYS A 28 18.26 -20.64 5.69
CA CYS A 28 17.34 -20.12 6.70
C CYS A 28 17.06 -21.11 7.86
N PHE A 29 17.59 -22.34 7.80
CA PHE A 29 17.55 -23.27 8.95
C PHE A 29 18.68 -23.03 9.98
N ARG A 30 19.55 -22.08 9.71
CA ARG A 30 20.64 -21.75 10.62
C ARG A 30 20.15 -20.72 11.63
N GLU A 31 20.43 -20.97 12.92
CA GLU A 31 20.05 -20.06 14.02
C GLU A 31 20.70 -18.65 13.93
N ASP A 32 21.80 -18.51 13.17
CA ASP A 32 22.49 -17.24 12.97
C ASP A 32 22.12 -16.52 11.67
N VAL A 33 21.05 -16.97 10.99
CA VAL A 33 20.53 -16.38 9.73
C VAL A 33 19.06 -16.04 9.90
N PHE A 34 18.71 -14.75 9.77
CA PHE A 34 17.33 -14.28 9.88
C PHE A 34 16.71 -14.05 8.51
N CYS A 35 15.70 -14.83 8.18
CA CYS A 35 15.04 -14.84 6.87
C CYS A 35 13.60 -14.32 6.92
N ALA A 36 13.25 -13.42 6.00
CA ALA A 36 11.89 -12.94 5.82
C ALA A 36 11.38 -13.19 4.40
N GLY A 37 10.18 -13.78 4.26
CA GLY A 37 9.51 -14.06 2.99
C GLY A 37 8.25 -13.22 2.82
N LEU A 38 7.98 -12.75 1.61
CA LEU A 38 6.75 -12.03 1.25
C LEU A 38 5.90 -12.86 0.29
N VAL A 39 4.63 -13.04 0.62
CA VAL A 39 3.62 -13.56 -0.32
C VAL A 39 2.62 -12.46 -0.65
N THR A 40 2.46 -12.14 -1.93
CA THR A 40 1.51 -11.13 -2.39
C THR A 40 0.26 -11.76 -2.99
N ASP A 41 -0.77 -10.93 -3.15
CA ASP A 41 -1.91 -11.24 -4.01
C ASP A 41 -1.54 -11.16 -5.51
N ALA A 42 -2.53 -11.26 -6.40
CA ALA A 42 -2.34 -11.26 -7.84
C ALA A 42 -1.89 -9.90 -8.43
N LEU A 43 -1.81 -8.85 -7.63
CA LEU A 43 -1.30 -7.55 -8.07
C LEU A 43 0.24 -7.54 -8.14
N GLY A 44 0.91 -8.46 -7.44
CA GLY A 44 2.38 -8.57 -7.45
C GLY A 44 3.10 -7.39 -6.80
N ILE A 45 4.43 -7.41 -6.83
CA ILE A 45 5.28 -6.38 -6.21
C ILE A 45 5.39 -5.06 -7.00
N GLU A 46 4.82 -4.99 -8.19
CA GLU A 46 4.78 -3.76 -9.02
C GLU A 46 3.42 -3.08 -8.98
N ASP A 47 2.64 -3.31 -7.91
CA ASP A 47 1.29 -2.77 -7.73
C ASP A 47 1.24 -1.25 -7.51
N HIS A 48 2.38 -0.57 -7.36
CA HIS A 48 2.50 0.82 -6.93
C HIS A 48 1.83 1.13 -5.58
N GLY A 49 1.60 0.10 -4.77
CA GLY A 49 0.82 0.16 -3.54
C GLY A 49 1.44 -0.63 -2.39
N THR A 50 0.58 -1.38 -1.70
CA THR A 50 0.95 -2.10 -0.46
C THR A 50 2.00 -3.17 -0.71
N ASN A 51 1.88 -3.97 -1.78
CA ASN A 51 2.85 -5.04 -2.06
C ASN A 51 4.25 -4.46 -2.33
N GLN A 52 4.33 -3.47 -3.23
CA GLN A 52 5.59 -2.79 -3.56
C GLN A 52 6.22 -2.12 -2.34
N ASN A 53 5.41 -1.44 -1.51
CA ASN A 53 5.90 -0.79 -0.29
C ASN A 53 6.39 -1.80 0.74
N THR A 54 5.72 -2.94 0.89
CA THR A 54 6.13 -4.03 1.80
C THR A 54 7.45 -4.63 1.33
N TRP A 55 7.57 -4.93 0.03
CA TRP A 55 8.82 -5.43 -0.55
C TRP A 55 9.98 -4.44 -0.39
N ALA A 56 9.74 -3.15 -0.65
CA ALA A 56 10.75 -2.13 -0.40
C ALA A 56 11.20 -2.09 1.06
N GLY A 57 10.27 -2.26 2.01
CA GLY A 57 10.59 -2.37 3.44
C GLY A 57 11.50 -3.54 3.77
N LEU A 58 11.26 -4.71 3.16
CA LEU A 58 12.13 -5.88 3.30
C LEU A 58 13.52 -5.66 2.68
N GLN A 59 13.58 -5.06 1.50
CA GLN A 59 14.87 -4.74 0.86
C GLN A 59 15.69 -3.76 1.70
N GLU A 60 15.05 -2.74 2.27
CA GLU A 60 15.71 -1.79 3.16
C GLU A 60 16.12 -2.45 4.49
N ALA A 61 15.30 -3.34 5.06
CA ALA A 61 15.65 -4.11 6.24
C ALA A 61 16.91 -4.96 6.00
N LYS A 62 17.00 -5.63 4.86
CA LYS A 62 18.19 -6.38 4.45
C LYS A 62 19.41 -5.48 4.25
N ALA A 63 19.24 -4.34 3.55
CA ALA A 63 20.34 -3.38 3.34
C ALA A 63 20.88 -2.81 4.67
N ASN A 64 20.02 -2.69 5.68
CA ASN A 64 20.36 -2.23 7.03
C ASN A 64 20.79 -3.36 7.98
N SER A 65 20.95 -4.59 7.48
CA SER A 65 21.36 -5.79 8.26
C SER A 65 20.41 -6.12 9.42
N LEU A 66 19.12 -5.81 9.27
CA LEU A 66 18.05 -6.27 10.17
C LEU A 66 17.65 -7.71 9.89
N ILE A 67 17.80 -8.14 8.63
CA ILE A 67 17.60 -9.51 8.16
C ILE A 67 18.70 -9.89 7.19
N ASP A 68 19.01 -11.18 7.10
CA ASP A 68 20.04 -11.70 6.20
C ASP A 68 19.50 -12.04 4.82
N GLN A 69 18.26 -12.54 4.77
CA GLN A 69 17.59 -12.97 3.54
C GLN A 69 16.21 -12.35 3.40
N ALA A 70 15.90 -11.85 2.20
CA ALA A 70 14.57 -11.42 1.79
C ALA A 70 14.23 -12.03 0.44
N ASP A 71 13.08 -12.69 0.34
CA ASP A 71 12.54 -13.23 -0.91
C ASP A 71 11.03 -12.95 -1.01
N TYR A 72 10.47 -13.05 -2.21
CA TYR A 72 9.04 -12.91 -2.42
C TYR A 72 8.48 -13.95 -3.38
N ILE A 73 7.19 -14.22 -3.28
CA ILE A 73 6.41 -15.00 -4.22
C ILE A 73 5.12 -14.26 -4.52
N GLU A 74 4.86 -14.04 -5.80
CA GLU A 74 3.59 -13.47 -6.27
C GLU A 74 2.58 -14.59 -6.51
N SER A 75 1.36 -14.41 -6.00
CA SER A 75 0.28 -15.36 -6.24
C SER A 75 -0.50 -14.95 -7.49
N MET A 76 -0.82 -15.91 -8.35
CA MET A 76 -1.63 -15.64 -9.54
C MET A 76 -3.12 -15.54 -9.20
N ASP A 77 -3.56 -16.31 -8.22
CA ASP A 77 -4.91 -16.28 -7.67
C ASP A 77 -4.94 -16.94 -6.27
N THR A 78 -6.12 -17.01 -5.65
CA THR A 78 -6.30 -17.52 -4.29
C THR A 78 -5.87 -18.97 -4.10
N ARG A 79 -5.83 -19.79 -5.16
CA ARG A 79 -5.39 -21.20 -5.10
C ARG A 79 -3.90 -21.36 -4.86
N ASP A 80 -3.15 -20.27 -5.04
CA ASP A 80 -1.71 -20.26 -4.85
C ASP A 80 -1.29 -19.93 -3.41
N TYR A 81 -2.18 -19.35 -2.61
CA TYR A 81 -1.84 -18.79 -1.31
C TYR A 81 -1.23 -19.85 -0.38
N GLU A 82 -1.92 -20.98 -0.20
CA GLU A 82 -1.44 -22.06 0.67
C GLU A 82 -0.02 -22.54 0.27
N LYS A 83 0.18 -22.87 -1.01
CA LYS A 83 1.47 -23.41 -1.47
C LYS A 83 2.60 -22.40 -1.37
N ASN A 84 2.29 -21.11 -1.61
CA ASN A 84 3.29 -20.03 -1.58
C ASN A 84 3.73 -19.75 -0.13
N ILE A 85 2.81 -19.72 0.81
CA ILE A 85 3.13 -19.60 2.24
C ILE A 85 3.91 -20.85 2.71
N ALA A 86 3.41 -22.06 2.36
CA ALA A 86 4.07 -23.31 2.73
C ALA A 86 5.50 -23.44 2.18
N TYR A 87 5.79 -22.83 1.03
CA TYR A 87 7.15 -22.79 0.49
C TYR A 87 8.13 -22.14 1.46
N PHE A 88 7.81 -20.97 2.01
CA PHE A 88 8.66 -20.27 2.96
C PHE A 88 8.78 -21.02 4.30
N VAL A 89 7.68 -21.57 4.82
CA VAL A 89 7.70 -22.42 6.00
C VAL A 89 8.66 -23.61 5.82
N GLN A 90 8.54 -24.34 4.68
CA GLN A 90 9.38 -25.48 4.37
C GLN A 90 10.87 -25.12 4.14
N LYS A 91 11.16 -23.87 3.86
CA LYS A 91 12.51 -23.34 3.69
C LYS A 91 13.09 -22.77 4.98
N GLY A 92 12.36 -22.83 6.09
CA GLY A 92 12.83 -22.39 7.40
C GLY A 92 12.89 -20.88 7.55
N TYR A 93 12.02 -20.13 6.85
CA TYR A 93 11.94 -18.69 7.04
C TYR A 93 11.37 -18.36 8.42
N ASP A 94 11.98 -17.40 9.11
CA ASP A 94 11.61 -16.97 10.45
C ASP A 94 10.33 -16.13 10.43
N VAL A 95 10.19 -15.28 9.40
CA VAL A 95 9.06 -14.37 9.25
C VAL A 95 8.45 -14.53 7.86
N ILE A 96 7.14 -14.72 7.81
CA ILE A 96 6.36 -14.75 6.56
C ILE A 96 5.37 -13.60 6.58
N ILE A 97 5.54 -12.67 5.64
CA ILE A 97 4.69 -11.51 5.48
C ILE A 97 3.71 -11.80 4.34
N THR A 98 2.46 -11.46 4.55
CA THR A 98 1.41 -11.60 3.53
C THR A 98 0.68 -10.28 3.36
N THR A 99 0.28 -9.93 2.15
CA THR A 99 -0.35 -8.65 1.85
C THR A 99 -1.73 -8.82 1.25
N GLY A 100 -2.67 -7.98 1.72
CA GLY A 100 -4.03 -7.92 1.22
C GLY A 100 -5.02 -8.83 1.96
N ILE A 101 -6.26 -8.35 2.04
CA ILE A 101 -7.35 -9.02 2.77
C ILE A 101 -7.65 -10.43 2.24
N GLY A 102 -7.41 -10.68 0.96
CA GLY A 102 -7.67 -11.99 0.33
C GLY A 102 -6.79 -13.12 0.85
N LEU A 103 -5.59 -12.81 1.39
CA LEU A 103 -4.70 -13.81 1.99
C LEU A 103 -4.99 -14.08 3.47
N ARG A 104 -5.84 -13.25 4.12
CA ARG A 104 -6.04 -13.28 5.58
C ARG A 104 -6.32 -14.69 6.11
N ASP A 105 -7.35 -15.35 5.60
CA ASP A 105 -7.80 -16.65 6.14
C ASP A 105 -6.71 -17.72 5.99
N GLU A 106 -5.98 -17.70 4.89
CA GLU A 106 -4.87 -18.63 4.68
C GLU A 106 -3.66 -18.29 5.55
N THR A 107 -3.37 -17.03 5.78
CA THR A 107 -2.31 -16.58 6.70
C THR A 107 -2.60 -17.02 8.12
N LEU A 108 -3.82 -16.80 8.61
CA LEU A 108 -4.24 -17.20 9.96
C LEU A 108 -4.19 -18.72 10.12
N ARG A 109 -4.67 -19.47 9.11
CA ARG A 109 -4.59 -20.95 9.11
C ARG A 109 -3.14 -21.43 9.15
N SER A 110 -2.26 -20.79 8.39
CA SER A 110 -0.83 -21.12 8.34
C SER A 110 -0.14 -20.81 9.67
N ALA A 111 -0.49 -19.69 10.32
CA ALA A 111 0.01 -19.33 11.63
C ALA A 111 -0.39 -20.37 12.70
N ASP A 112 -1.66 -20.80 12.70
CA ASP A 112 -2.16 -21.84 13.63
C ASP A 112 -1.44 -23.19 13.46
N LEU A 113 -0.92 -23.49 12.27
CA LEU A 113 -0.25 -24.76 11.95
C LEU A 113 1.28 -24.72 12.14
N ASN A 114 1.89 -23.55 12.21
CA ASN A 114 3.36 -23.37 12.20
C ASN A 114 3.78 -22.39 13.30
N LEU A 115 3.73 -22.85 14.55
CA LEU A 115 3.92 -22.02 15.74
C LEU A 115 5.35 -21.46 15.90
N ASP A 116 6.33 -22.07 15.25
CA ASP A 116 7.73 -21.63 15.27
C ASP A 116 8.06 -20.55 14.23
N THR A 117 7.09 -20.19 13.35
CA THR A 117 7.22 -19.17 12.33
C THR A 117 6.35 -17.97 12.70
N VAL A 118 6.89 -16.76 12.59
CA VAL A 118 6.12 -15.52 12.77
C VAL A 118 5.44 -15.14 11.47
N PHE A 119 4.16 -14.80 11.55
CA PHE A 119 3.38 -14.31 10.42
C PHE A 119 3.03 -12.84 10.61
N VAL A 120 3.13 -12.06 9.55
CA VAL A 120 2.74 -10.64 9.52
C VAL A 120 1.72 -10.43 8.41
N GLY A 121 0.52 -10.03 8.77
CA GLY A 121 -0.56 -9.74 7.82
C GLY A 121 -0.74 -8.24 7.60
N ILE A 122 -0.47 -7.74 6.38
CA ILE A 122 -0.71 -6.35 6.01
C ILE A 122 -2.12 -6.21 5.44
N ASN A 123 -2.92 -5.31 6.02
CA ASN A 123 -4.35 -5.16 5.75
C ASN A 123 -5.14 -6.46 6.04
N GLN A 124 -4.73 -7.19 7.07
CA GLN A 124 -5.37 -8.42 7.50
C GLN A 124 -5.75 -8.30 8.98
N PRO A 125 -6.92 -7.76 9.30
CA PRO A 125 -7.37 -7.63 10.68
C PRO A 125 -7.52 -9.01 11.34
N ASP A 126 -7.14 -9.09 12.61
CA ASP A 126 -7.34 -10.25 13.45
C ASP A 126 -8.18 -9.86 14.67
N GLU A 127 -9.25 -10.60 14.91
CA GLU A 127 -10.15 -10.40 16.05
C GLU A 127 -9.71 -11.24 17.27
N GLU A 128 -8.90 -12.29 17.03
CA GLU A 128 -8.42 -13.20 18.06
C GLU A 128 -6.89 -13.16 18.12
N PRO A 129 -6.28 -12.66 19.21
CA PRO A 129 -4.83 -12.59 19.33
C PRO A 129 -4.15 -13.95 19.18
N ARG A 130 -3.14 -14.04 18.29
CA ARG A 130 -2.28 -15.22 18.10
C ARG A 130 -0.85 -14.89 18.51
N LEU A 131 -0.16 -15.87 19.11
CA LEU A 131 1.21 -15.65 19.62
C LEU A 131 2.24 -15.41 18.51
N ASN A 132 1.97 -15.89 17.31
CA ASN A 132 2.86 -15.83 16.17
C ASN A 132 2.27 -15.12 14.96
N PHE A 133 1.22 -14.29 15.16
CA PHE A 133 0.65 -13.47 14.10
C PHE A 133 0.55 -12.00 14.51
N ILE A 134 1.05 -11.13 13.67
CA ILE A 134 1.02 -9.67 13.83
C ILE A 134 0.14 -9.09 12.72
N SER A 135 -0.97 -8.50 13.09
CA SER A 135 -1.83 -7.76 12.18
C SER A 135 -1.37 -6.30 12.09
N ILE A 136 -1.16 -5.81 10.86
CA ILE A 136 -0.90 -4.41 10.59
C ILE A 136 -2.01 -3.90 9.67
N THR A 137 -2.87 -3.04 10.22
CA THR A 137 -3.91 -2.34 9.46
C THR A 137 -3.61 -0.85 9.43
N PHE A 138 -4.31 -0.10 8.58
CA PHE A 138 -4.14 1.35 8.51
C PHE A 138 -5.46 2.05 8.81
N PRO A 139 -5.43 3.27 9.40
CA PRO A 139 -6.65 3.97 9.80
C PRO A 139 -7.32 4.60 8.57
N GLU A 140 -8.23 3.88 7.93
CA GLU A 140 -8.89 4.30 6.69
C GLU A 140 -9.71 5.58 6.87
N ASP A 141 -10.32 5.77 8.03
CA ASP A 141 -11.03 6.99 8.37
C ASP A 141 -10.11 8.23 8.37
N GLN A 142 -8.90 8.11 8.93
CA GLN A 142 -7.90 9.18 8.90
C GLN A 142 -7.36 9.41 7.48
N MET A 143 -7.16 8.34 6.71
CA MET A 143 -6.73 8.43 5.32
C MET A 143 -7.78 9.16 4.49
N GLY A 144 -9.04 8.80 4.65
CA GLY A 144 -10.17 9.51 4.04
C GLY A 144 -10.27 10.96 4.49
N PHE A 145 -10.11 11.21 5.79
CA PHE A 145 -10.15 12.57 6.36
C PHE A 145 -9.11 13.49 5.72
N LEU A 146 -7.88 13.01 5.59
CA LEU A 146 -6.81 13.75 4.94
C LEU A 146 -7.16 14.06 3.46
N ALA A 147 -7.74 13.10 2.74
CA ALA A 147 -8.22 13.28 1.37
C ALA A 147 -9.32 14.33 1.28
N GLY A 148 -10.31 14.27 2.17
CA GLY A 148 -11.43 15.21 2.21
C GLY A 148 -10.99 16.63 2.55
N ALA A 149 -10.09 16.77 3.50
CA ALA A 149 -9.50 18.06 3.86
C ALA A 149 -8.77 18.69 2.67
N LEU A 150 -7.95 17.90 1.98
CA LEU A 150 -7.27 18.35 0.77
C LEU A 150 -8.26 18.72 -0.34
N ALA A 151 -9.26 17.88 -0.60
CA ALA A 151 -10.26 18.11 -1.64
C ALA A 151 -10.99 19.45 -1.44
N ALA A 152 -11.47 19.72 -0.23
CA ALA A 152 -12.13 20.98 0.10
C ALA A 152 -11.19 22.19 -0.06
N ARG A 153 -9.90 22.00 0.24
CA ARG A 153 -8.88 23.06 0.15
C ARG A 153 -8.53 23.42 -1.28
N VAL A 154 -8.53 22.47 -2.21
CA VAL A 154 -8.10 22.68 -3.59
C VAL A 154 -9.26 22.83 -4.58
N SER A 155 -10.50 22.63 -4.15
CA SER A 155 -11.69 22.85 -4.96
C SER A 155 -11.89 24.33 -5.29
N LYS A 156 -12.22 24.63 -6.55
CA LYS A 156 -12.56 25.96 -7.04
C LYS A 156 -14.07 26.15 -7.14
N THR A 157 -14.81 25.10 -7.42
CA THR A 157 -16.28 25.12 -7.54
C THR A 157 -16.99 25.05 -6.20
N GLN A 158 -16.23 24.76 -5.12
CA GLN A 158 -16.76 24.41 -3.80
C GLN A 158 -17.73 23.19 -3.85
N THR A 159 -17.43 22.25 -4.74
CA THR A 159 -18.13 20.97 -4.80
C THR A 159 -17.09 19.86 -4.99
N VAL A 160 -17.07 18.92 -4.05
CA VAL A 160 -16.17 17.76 -4.06
C VAL A 160 -16.98 16.47 -4.09
N GLY A 161 -16.45 15.45 -4.73
CA GLY A 161 -17.12 14.17 -4.89
C GLY A 161 -16.30 13.01 -4.36
N ALA A 162 -16.96 11.96 -3.85
CA ALA A 162 -16.33 10.70 -3.51
C ALA A 162 -17.10 9.53 -4.13
N VAL A 163 -16.38 8.63 -4.77
CA VAL A 163 -16.88 7.36 -5.34
C VAL A 163 -16.36 6.21 -4.49
N CYS A 164 -17.26 5.46 -3.90
CA CYS A 164 -16.99 4.54 -2.82
C CYS A 164 -17.58 3.16 -3.10
N GLU A 165 -16.74 2.20 -3.49
CA GLU A 165 -17.12 0.79 -3.59
C GLU A 165 -17.06 0.16 -2.21
N THR A 166 -18.17 0.16 -1.49
CA THR A 166 -18.21 -0.36 -0.11
C THR A 166 -18.66 -1.81 -0.04
N SER A 167 -19.65 -2.18 -0.80
CA SER A 167 -20.18 -3.56 -0.93
C SER A 167 -20.08 -4.43 0.34
N GLY A 168 -20.42 -3.85 1.50
CA GLY A 168 -20.39 -4.51 2.80
C GLY A 168 -19.02 -4.59 3.47
N ILE A 169 -18.02 -3.81 3.02
CA ILE A 169 -16.71 -3.74 3.66
C ILE A 169 -16.57 -2.41 4.41
N ASP A 170 -16.57 -2.49 5.73
CA ASP A 170 -16.54 -1.33 6.62
C ASP A 170 -15.30 -0.47 6.46
N SER A 171 -14.15 -1.05 6.14
CA SER A 171 -12.92 -0.28 5.91
C SER A 171 -13.07 0.71 4.75
N VAL A 172 -13.67 0.32 3.63
CA VAL A 172 -13.91 1.23 2.51
C VAL A 172 -14.99 2.25 2.84
N TRP A 173 -16.00 1.87 3.62
CA TRP A 173 -16.98 2.81 4.14
C TRP A 173 -16.31 3.87 5.04
N ARG A 174 -15.39 3.47 5.93
CA ARG A 174 -14.62 4.40 6.77
C ARG A 174 -13.78 5.38 5.95
N TYR A 175 -13.16 4.95 4.86
CA TYR A 175 -12.48 5.86 3.92
C TYR A 175 -13.39 7.00 3.47
N CYS A 176 -14.61 6.68 3.10
CA CYS A 176 -15.53 7.64 2.51
C CYS A 176 -16.21 8.54 3.53
N GLU A 177 -16.51 8.01 4.71
CA GLU A 177 -16.98 8.88 5.81
C GLU A 177 -15.84 9.76 6.36
N GLY A 178 -14.61 9.25 6.40
CA GLY A 178 -13.42 10.05 6.66
C GLY A 178 -13.32 11.21 5.67
N PHE A 179 -13.46 10.95 4.36
CA PHE A 179 -13.48 12.00 3.36
C PHE A 179 -14.53 13.07 3.64
N ARG A 180 -15.75 12.64 3.96
CA ARG A 180 -16.82 13.57 4.33
C ARG A 180 -16.45 14.42 5.54
N ALA A 181 -15.95 13.78 6.59
CA ALA A 181 -15.56 14.44 7.84
C ALA A 181 -14.43 15.45 7.63
N GLY A 182 -13.37 15.07 6.89
CA GLY A 182 -12.23 15.94 6.58
C GLY A 182 -12.62 17.15 5.73
N ALA A 183 -13.51 16.96 4.75
CA ALA A 183 -14.02 18.08 3.95
C ALA A 183 -14.86 19.05 4.80
N LEU A 184 -15.70 18.54 5.71
CA LEU A 184 -16.47 19.37 6.66
C LEU A 184 -15.55 20.13 7.62
N PHE A 185 -14.53 19.46 8.15
CA PHE A 185 -13.54 20.07 9.02
C PHE A 185 -12.84 21.26 8.34
N THR A 186 -12.36 21.08 7.11
CA THR A 186 -11.71 22.15 6.35
C THR A 186 -12.68 23.28 6.04
N ASN A 187 -13.93 22.97 5.64
CA ASN A 187 -14.97 23.99 5.43
C ASN A 187 -15.13 24.90 6.64
N GLN A 188 -15.17 24.34 7.85
CA GLN A 188 -15.29 25.11 9.10
C GLN A 188 -14.05 25.99 9.34
N GLN A 189 -12.85 25.44 9.10
CA GLN A 189 -11.61 26.19 9.34
C GLN A 189 -11.44 27.38 8.41
N ILE A 190 -11.80 27.26 7.13
CA ILE A 190 -11.60 28.32 6.15
C ILE A 190 -12.86 29.16 5.90
N GLY A 191 -13.93 28.92 6.65
CA GLY A 191 -15.19 29.66 6.52
C GLY A 191 -15.90 29.44 5.18
N GLN A 192 -15.73 28.28 4.58
CA GLN A 192 -16.42 27.87 3.33
C GLN A 192 -17.56 26.91 3.64
N ASN A 193 -18.38 26.66 2.65
CA ASN A 193 -19.48 25.68 2.74
C ASN A 193 -19.52 24.83 1.45
N ALA A 194 -18.40 24.16 1.18
CA ALA A 194 -18.30 23.30 0.01
C ALA A 194 -19.31 22.15 0.09
N LYS A 195 -19.96 21.89 -1.03
CA LYS A 195 -20.89 20.77 -1.19
C LYS A 195 -20.11 19.47 -1.29
N ILE A 196 -20.45 18.49 -0.45
CA ILE A 196 -19.77 17.20 -0.39
C ILE A 196 -20.73 16.13 -0.89
N LEU A 197 -20.38 15.49 -2.01
CA LEU A 197 -21.17 14.49 -2.69
C LEU A 197 -20.48 13.13 -2.52
N VAL A 198 -21.03 12.24 -1.69
CA VAL A 198 -20.48 10.90 -1.50
C VAL A 198 -21.48 9.89 -2.04
N VAL A 199 -21.03 9.00 -2.91
CA VAL A 199 -21.84 7.93 -3.50
C VAL A 199 -21.23 6.59 -3.11
N TYR A 200 -22.07 5.76 -2.50
CA TYR A 200 -21.73 4.42 -2.06
C TYR A 200 -22.33 3.38 -2.99
N ARG A 201 -21.53 2.37 -3.33
CA ARG A 201 -22.01 1.14 -3.91
C ARG A 201 -22.16 0.11 -2.78
N GLU A 202 -23.36 -0.05 -2.24
CA GLU A 202 -23.60 -0.89 -1.07
C GLU A 202 -23.93 -2.34 -1.42
N ASN A 203 -24.50 -2.57 -2.59
CA ASN A 203 -25.05 -3.86 -3.05
C ASN A 203 -24.41 -4.30 -4.36
N GLY A 204 -23.10 -4.15 -4.48
CA GLY A 204 -22.37 -4.67 -5.63
C GLY A 204 -22.46 -6.20 -5.69
N ASP A 205 -22.61 -6.75 -6.88
CA ASP A 205 -22.57 -8.19 -7.09
C ASP A 205 -21.17 -8.71 -6.69
N ARG A 206 -21.12 -9.86 -5.99
CA ARG A 206 -19.86 -10.45 -5.53
C ARG A 206 -18.84 -10.64 -6.64
N GLU A 207 -19.32 -10.90 -7.87
CA GLU A 207 -18.46 -11.10 -9.03
C GLU A 207 -17.86 -9.80 -9.57
N SER A 208 -18.41 -8.64 -9.18
CA SER A 208 -17.96 -7.32 -9.63
C SER A 208 -17.39 -6.43 -8.51
N LEU A 209 -17.21 -6.99 -7.29
CA LEU A 209 -16.64 -6.27 -6.16
C LEU A 209 -15.24 -5.75 -6.47
N PHE A 210 -15.06 -4.44 -6.31
CA PHE A 210 -13.79 -3.73 -6.53
C PHE A 210 -13.23 -3.80 -7.95
N ILE A 211 -13.98 -4.36 -8.92
CA ILE A 211 -13.54 -4.51 -10.32
C ILE A 211 -14.49 -3.87 -11.34
N ASP A 212 -15.56 -3.23 -10.91
CA ASP A 212 -16.53 -2.56 -11.78
C ASP A 212 -16.08 -1.12 -12.13
N ASP A 213 -15.08 -1.05 -12.99
CA ASP A 213 -14.55 0.18 -13.54
C ASP A 213 -15.62 1.06 -14.21
N ALA A 214 -16.59 0.44 -14.90
CA ALA A 214 -17.63 1.16 -15.59
C ALA A 214 -18.57 1.90 -14.61
N TRP A 215 -19.01 1.25 -13.54
CA TRP A 215 -19.81 1.90 -12.51
C TRP A 215 -19.05 3.06 -11.84
N GLY A 216 -17.78 2.86 -11.54
CA GLY A 216 -16.94 3.91 -10.97
C GLY A 216 -16.82 5.13 -11.88
N TYR A 217 -16.62 4.88 -13.17
CA TYR A 217 -16.55 5.91 -14.20
C TYR A 217 -17.86 6.71 -14.33
N ASP A 218 -18.98 6.01 -14.51
CA ASP A 218 -20.29 6.63 -14.68
C ASP A 218 -20.69 7.44 -13.45
N THR A 219 -20.45 6.91 -12.25
CA THR A 219 -20.71 7.61 -10.98
C THR A 219 -19.90 8.89 -10.86
N ALA A 220 -18.62 8.86 -11.21
CA ALA A 220 -17.79 10.08 -11.21
C ALA A 220 -18.30 11.10 -12.24
N GLN A 221 -18.70 10.67 -13.42
CA GLN A 221 -19.31 11.55 -14.44
C GLN A 221 -20.55 12.27 -13.89
N GLU A 222 -21.43 11.57 -13.18
CA GLU A 222 -22.60 12.19 -12.53
C GLU A 222 -22.20 13.23 -11.48
N LEU A 223 -21.17 12.94 -10.66
CA LEU A 223 -20.68 13.90 -9.67
C LEU A 223 -20.08 15.16 -10.33
N ILE A 224 -19.34 14.98 -11.44
CA ILE A 224 -18.78 16.06 -12.24
C ILE A 224 -19.89 16.94 -12.84
N GLN A 225 -20.93 16.33 -13.40
CA GLN A 225 -22.10 17.06 -13.91
C GLN A 225 -22.83 17.86 -12.81
N ARG A 226 -22.74 17.41 -11.56
CA ARG A 226 -23.28 18.12 -10.39
C ARG A 226 -22.35 19.19 -9.84
N GLY A 227 -21.21 19.43 -10.51
CA GLY A 227 -20.28 20.51 -10.26
C GLY A 227 -19.03 20.12 -9.46
N ALA A 228 -18.79 18.83 -9.17
CA ALA A 228 -17.58 18.41 -8.51
C ALA A 228 -16.34 18.68 -9.39
N ASP A 229 -15.33 19.35 -8.84
CA ASP A 229 -14.05 19.62 -9.49
C ASP A 229 -12.85 18.93 -8.79
N VAL A 230 -13.15 18.12 -7.78
CA VAL A 230 -12.24 17.18 -7.14
C VAL A 230 -12.97 15.88 -6.88
N ILE A 231 -12.44 14.76 -7.38
CA ILE A 231 -12.98 13.42 -7.16
C ILE A 231 -12.00 12.62 -6.28
N PHE A 232 -12.50 12.11 -5.17
CA PHE A 232 -11.87 11.07 -4.38
C PHE A 232 -12.44 9.72 -4.79
N ALA A 233 -11.60 8.69 -4.86
CA ALA A 233 -12.07 7.36 -5.18
C ALA A 233 -11.40 6.28 -4.33
N ALA A 234 -12.22 5.37 -3.81
CA ALA A 234 -11.81 4.22 -3.03
C ALA A 234 -12.51 2.96 -3.53
N GLY A 235 -11.78 1.82 -3.59
CA GLY A 235 -12.35 0.53 -3.96
C GLY A 235 -11.79 -0.06 -5.27
N GLY A 236 -10.51 -0.32 -5.32
CA GLY A 236 -9.85 -1.10 -6.39
C GLY A 236 -10.01 -0.53 -7.80
N ALA A 237 -10.30 -1.39 -8.80
CA ALA A 237 -10.50 -0.96 -10.18
C ALA A 237 -11.77 -0.10 -10.35
N THR A 238 -12.80 -0.29 -9.51
CA THR A 238 -13.97 0.60 -9.47
C THR A 238 -13.56 2.05 -9.18
N GLY A 239 -12.66 2.25 -8.20
CA GLY A 239 -12.08 3.55 -7.90
C GLY A 239 -11.25 4.10 -9.07
N GLN A 240 -10.47 3.25 -9.76
CA GLN A 240 -9.69 3.67 -10.94
C GLN A 240 -10.57 4.17 -12.08
N GLY A 241 -11.74 3.57 -12.30
CA GLY A 241 -12.74 4.09 -13.25
C GLY A 241 -13.15 5.52 -12.96
N ALA A 242 -13.39 5.82 -11.66
CA ALA A 242 -13.72 7.18 -11.23
C ALA A 242 -12.56 8.17 -11.44
N LEU A 243 -11.32 7.76 -11.14
CA LEU A 243 -10.15 8.61 -11.39
C LEU A 243 -9.92 8.85 -12.88
N ARG A 244 -10.20 7.86 -13.73
CA ARG A 244 -10.15 8.02 -15.19
C ARG A 244 -11.18 9.04 -15.67
N ALA A 245 -12.43 8.98 -15.19
CA ALA A 245 -13.45 9.97 -15.54
C ALA A 245 -13.04 11.39 -15.14
N ALA A 246 -12.40 11.55 -13.96
CA ALA A 246 -11.86 12.84 -13.52
C ALA A 246 -10.72 13.34 -14.42
N ALA A 247 -9.83 12.44 -14.86
CA ALA A 247 -8.73 12.78 -15.76
C ALA A 247 -9.24 13.22 -17.15
N GLU A 248 -10.21 12.51 -17.71
CA GLU A 248 -10.83 12.86 -18.99
C GLU A 248 -11.60 14.18 -18.93
N ALA A 249 -12.15 14.52 -17.77
CA ALA A 249 -12.80 15.81 -17.52
C ALA A 249 -11.83 16.94 -17.16
N GLU A 250 -10.52 16.67 -17.13
CA GLU A 250 -9.45 17.60 -16.77
C GLU A 250 -9.64 18.25 -15.38
N ILE A 251 -10.26 17.51 -14.44
CA ILE A 251 -10.43 17.93 -13.05
C ILE A 251 -9.46 17.18 -12.13
N LYS A 252 -9.36 17.65 -10.89
CA LYS A 252 -8.48 17.03 -9.90
C LYS A 252 -9.07 15.73 -9.35
N SER A 253 -8.16 14.81 -8.97
CA SER A 253 -8.53 13.61 -8.25
C SER A 253 -7.55 13.26 -7.15
N ILE A 254 -8.01 12.46 -6.17
CA ILE A 254 -7.22 11.94 -5.06
C ILE A 254 -7.45 10.44 -5.01
N GLY A 255 -6.36 9.68 -5.08
CA GLY A 255 -6.38 8.22 -5.03
C GLY A 255 -6.13 7.66 -3.64
N THR A 256 -6.31 6.34 -3.52
CA THR A 256 -6.06 5.55 -2.30
C THR A 256 -5.25 4.31 -2.60
N GLU A 257 -4.70 3.71 -1.54
CA GLU A 257 -4.06 2.40 -1.48
C GLU A 257 -2.78 2.23 -2.30
N ARG A 258 -2.63 2.96 -3.41
CA ARG A 258 -1.44 2.94 -4.27
C ARG A 258 -1.22 4.30 -4.91
N ASP A 259 -0.05 4.51 -5.49
CA ASP A 259 0.21 5.72 -6.31
C ASP A 259 -0.62 5.65 -7.59
N GLN A 260 -1.83 6.19 -7.53
CA GLN A 260 -2.75 6.19 -8.67
C GLN A 260 -2.26 7.06 -9.83
N GLY A 261 -1.40 8.04 -9.55
CA GLY A 261 -0.75 8.83 -10.59
C GLY A 261 0.19 7.98 -11.45
N ALA A 262 0.92 7.05 -10.81
CA ALA A 262 1.77 6.09 -11.51
C ALA A 262 0.95 4.98 -12.22
N VAL A 263 -0.08 4.46 -11.55
CA VAL A 263 -0.96 3.40 -12.11
C VAL A 263 -1.70 3.87 -13.37
N LEU A 264 -2.20 5.11 -13.36
CA LEU A 264 -2.91 5.72 -14.47
C LEU A 264 -1.96 6.46 -15.43
N ALA A 265 -0.77 5.91 -15.67
CA ALA A 265 0.24 6.53 -16.52
C ALA A 265 -0.34 6.99 -17.89
N GLY A 266 -0.17 8.28 -18.21
CA GLY A 266 -0.75 8.93 -19.39
C GLY A 266 -2.12 9.58 -19.16
N LEU A 267 -2.88 9.20 -18.14
CA LEU A 267 -4.11 9.85 -17.69
C LEU A 267 -3.95 10.51 -16.31
N GLY A 268 -2.83 10.25 -15.63
CA GLY A 268 -2.61 10.65 -14.23
C GLY A 268 -2.33 12.12 -13.97
N SER A 269 -2.37 13.01 -14.98
CA SER A 269 -2.08 14.45 -14.78
C SER A 269 -3.07 15.16 -13.85
N GLY A 270 -4.25 14.60 -13.61
CA GLY A 270 -5.26 15.10 -12.68
C GLY A 270 -5.14 14.56 -11.25
N VAL A 271 -4.36 13.48 -11.02
CA VAL A 271 -4.17 12.92 -9.67
C VAL A 271 -3.24 13.83 -8.88
N VAL A 272 -3.80 14.52 -7.88
CA VAL A 272 -3.04 15.47 -7.03
C VAL A 272 -2.16 14.76 -6.02
N THR A 273 -2.63 13.63 -5.52
CA THR A 273 -1.93 12.73 -4.59
C THR A 273 -2.70 11.41 -4.47
N SER A 274 -2.06 10.45 -3.83
CA SER A 274 -2.71 9.23 -3.33
C SER A 274 -2.33 9.02 -1.87
N ILE A 275 -3.28 8.55 -1.06
CA ILE A 275 -3.09 8.32 0.37
C ILE A 275 -2.97 6.82 0.61
N LEU A 276 -1.89 6.42 1.29
CA LEU A 276 -1.48 5.03 1.45
C LEU A 276 -1.14 4.71 2.90
N GLY A 277 -1.26 3.44 3.26
CA GLY A 277 -0.58 2.90 4.43
C GLY A 277 0.95 2.88 4.21
N ASN A 278 1.72 3.21 5.25
CA ASN A 278 3.19 3.22 5.17
C ASN A 278 3.79 1.83 5.47
N ALA A 279 3.42 0.82 4.67
CA ALA A 279 3.81 -0.57 4.88
C ALA A 279 5.35 -0.75 4.95
N ASN A 280 6.12 0.00 4.15
CA ASN A 280 7.58 -0.01 4.22
C ASN A 280 8.08 0.29 5.64
N PHE A 281 7.59 1.38 6.25
CA PHE A 281 7.99 1.76 7.59
C PHE A 281 7.55 0.71 8.62
N GLU A 282 6.32 0.23 8.52
CA GLU A 282 5.75 -0.72 9.48
C GLU A 282 6.49 -2.06 9.49
N ILE A 283 6.88 -2.56 8.31
CA ILE A 283 7.66 -3.79 8.20
C ILE A 283 9.03 -3.63 8.86
N GLN A 284 9.74 -2.54 8.59
CA GLN A 284 11.03 -2.31 9.22
C GLN A 284 10.93 -2.18 10.74
N GLN A 285 9.87 -1.52 11.26
CA GLN A 285 9.63 -1.43 12.70
C GLN A 285 9.30 -2.81 13.29
N THR A 286 8.46 -3.59 12.63
CA THR A 286 8.10 -4.93 13.08
C THR A 286 9.32 -5.84 13.15
N LEU A 287 10.16 -5.86 12.11
CA LEU A 287 11.37 -6.67 12.10
C LEU A 287 12.38 -6.27 13.19
N ARG A 288 12.47 -4.97 13.55
CA ARG A 288 13.32 -4.53 14.69
C ARG A 288 12.81 -5.01 16.04
N LEU A 289 11.50 -5.08 16.18
CA LEU A 289 10.87 -5.46 17.45
C LEU A 289 10.75 -6.98 17.62
N LEU A 290 10.98 -7.78 16.57
CA LEU A 290 10.96 -9.24 16.67
C LEU A 290 12.06 -9.80 17.60
N ASP A 291 13.14 -9.06 17.80
CA ASP A 291 14.17 -9.38 18.80
C ASP A 291 13.69 -9.13 20.26
N ASP A 292 12.65 -8.31 20.45
CA ASP A 292 12.06 -8.04 21.76
C ASP A 292 10.84 -8.94 21.94
N GLU A 293 10.86 -9.91 22.86
CA GLU A 293 9.85 -10.95 23.12
C GLU A 293 8.39 -10.46 23.39
N ASN A 294 8.04 -9.22 23.02
CA ASN A 294 6.78 -8.54 23.31
C ASN A 294 5.88 -8.28 22.08
N LEU A 295 5.98 -9.09 21.02
CA LEU A 295 5.42 -8.78 19.70
C LEU A 295 4.08 -9.45 19.36
N ASN A 296 3.12 -9.47 20.26
CA ASN A 296 1.82 -10.11 19.99
C ASN A 296 0.66 -9.12 19.82
N GLU A 297 0.95 -7.86 19.47
CA GLU A 297 -0.12 -6.86 19.38
C GLU A 297 -0.40 -6.47 17.91
N SER A 298 -1.66 -6.63 17.52
CA SER A 298 -2.20 -5.98 16.32
C SER A 298 -2.04 -4.47 16.44
N LYS A 299 -1.57 -3.82 15.39
CA LYS A 299 -1.31 -2.38 15.42
C LYS A 299 -1.95 -1.65 14.25
N SER A 300 -2.33 -0.41 14.50
CA SER A 300 -2.65 0.55 13.45
C SER A 300 -1.36 1.20 12.95
N GLY A 301 -1.05 0.98 11.68
CA GLY A 301 0.14 1.52 11.04
C GLY A 301 0.00 2.98 10.67
N GLN A 302 1.13 3.61 10.39
CA GLN A 302 1.19 5.00 9.94
C GLN A 302 0.69 5.14 8.50
N ILE A 303 0.06 6.26 8.24
CA ILE A 303 -0.33 6.66 6.88
C ILE A 303 0.71 7.57 6.25
N LYS A 304 0.76 7.57 4.93
CA LYS A 304 1.55 8.51 4.13
C LYS A 304 0.73 8.94 2.92
N TYR A 305 1.18 9.98 2.25
CA TYR A 305 0.64 10.36 0.94
C TYR A 305 1.77 10.54 -0.08
N VAL A 306 1.45 10.32 -1.34
CA VAL A 306 2.35 10.62 -2.46
C VAL A 306 2.55 12.15 -2.49
N PRO A 307 3.79 12.65 -2.66
CA PRO A 307 4.03 14.09 -2.70
C PRO A 307 3.06 14.82 -3.63
N LEU A 308 2.53 15.95 -3.17
CA LEU A 308 1.61 16.75 -3.97
C LEU A 308 2.27 17.19 -5.28
N VAL A 309 1.51 17.16 -6.37
CA VAL A 309 2.03 17.66 -7.66
C VAL A 309 2.49 19.12 -7.54
N GLN A 310 3.57 19.48 -8.26
CA GLN A 310 4.28 20.76 -8.11
C GLN A 310 3.45 22.03 -8.40
N ILE A 311 2.21 21.88 -8.87
CA ILE A 311 1.32 23.04 -9.10
C ILE A 311 0.78 23.65 -7.79
N PHE A 312 0.95 22.99 -6.65
CA PHE A 312 0.51 23.48 -5.35
C PHE A 312 1.67 24.16 -4.59
N PRO A 313 1.37 25.20 -3.80
CA PRO A 313 2.38 25.87 -3.00
C PRO A 313 2.85 24.97 -1.85
N GLU A 314 4.12 25.10 -1.45
CA GLU A 314 4.68 24.38 -0.28
C GLU A 314 3.88 24.59 1.02
N SER A 315 3.17 25.72 1.14
CA SER A 315 2.28 25.95 2.30
C SER A 315 1.18 24.91 2.42
N LEU A 316 0.67 24.40 1.29
CA LEU A 316 -0.34 23.35 1.28
C LEU A 316 0.26 22.02 1.75
N THR A 317 1.47 21.69 1.30
CA THR A 317 2.18 20.50 1.79
C THR A 317 2.37 20.55 3.31
N ARG A 318 2.85 21.69 3.84
CA ARG A 318 2.99 21.87 5.30
C ARG A 318 1.67 21.77 6.05
N GLU A 319 0.58 22.28 5.48
CA GLU A 319 -0.77 22.16 6.04
C GLU A 319 -1.20 20.68 6.12
N MET A 320 -0.95 19.91 5.06
CA MET A 320 -1.24 18.48 5.00
C MET A 320 -0.37 17.67 5.99
N ASP A 321 0.92 17.97 6.09
CA ASP A 321 1.83 17.33 7.03
C ASP A 321 1.41 17.60 8.49
N THR A 322 1.01 18.84 8.78
CA THR A 322 0.50 19.22 10.11
C THR A 322 -0.79 18.46 10.43
N LEU A 323 -1.72 18.38 9.49
CA LEU A 323 -2.97 17.65 9.69
C LEU A 323 -2.71 16.14 9.85
N LEU A 324 -1.83 15.56 9.04
CA LEU A 324 -1.43 14.17 9.17
C LEU A 324 -0.85 13.86 10.54
N LEU A 325 0.03 14.73 11.04
CA LEU A 325 0.57 14.59 12.39
C LEU A 325 -0.53 14.69 13.45
N ALA A 326 -1.41 15.70 13.36
CA ALA A 326 -2.50 15.91 14.32
C ALA A 326 -3.47 14.71 14.38
N LEU A 327 -3.77 14.09 13.23
CA LEU A 327 -4.54 12.85 13.15
C LEU A 327 -3.80 11.68 13.82
N SER A 328 -2.51 11.52 13.54
CA SER A 328 -1.71 10.38 14.03
C SER A 328 -1.53 10.40 15.56
N ILE A 329 -1.53 11.57 16.18
CA ILE A 329 -1.37 11.71 17.63
C ILE A 329 -2.73 11.96 18.36
N GLY A 330 -3.84 11.92 17.63
CA GLY A 330 -5.19 12.08 18.19
C GLY A 330 -5.56 13.51 18.61
N GLU A 331 -4.84 14.54 18.17
CA GLU A 331 -5.24 15.94 18.34
C GLU A 331 -6.45 16.32 17.47
N VAL A 332 -6.60 15.63 16.33
CA VAL A 332 -7.77 15.69 15.48
C VAL A 332 -8.38 14.31 15.42
N GLU A 333 -9.64 14.20 15.78
CA GLU A 333 -10.44 12.99 15.68
C GLU A 333 -11.36 13.07 14.48
N THR A 334 -11.48 11.97 13.73
CA THR A 334 -12.35 11.91 12.53
C THR A 334 -13.84 11.89 12.89
N GLY A 335 -14.17 11.37 14.06
CA GLY A 335 -15.54 11.12 14.49
C GLY A 335 -16.27 10.02 13.70
N VAL A 336 -15.55 9.26 12.87
CA VAL A 336 -16.09 8.14 12.11
C VAL A 336 -16.11 6.89 12.98
N PRO A 337 -17.25 6.23 13.19
CA PRO A 337 -17.30 5.00 13.97
C PRO A 337 -16.57 3.86 13.24
N PHE A 338 -16.08 2.90 14.04
CA PHE A 338 -15.34 1.76 13.51
C PHE A 338 -16.22 0.83 12.66
N GLU A 339 -17.45 0.60 13.10
CA GLU A 339 -18.46 -0.18 12.41
C GLU A 339 -19.47 0.75 11.72
N LYS A 340 -19.95 0.35 10.56
CA LYS A 340 -21.03 1.05 9.87
C LYS A 340 -22.32 0.93 10.71
N PRO A 341 -23.01 2.06 11.04
CA PRO A 341 -24.25 2.05 11.82
C PRO A 341 -25.39 1.27 11.16
#